data_8a903ddc68846478621a76a0c0ceb8f3
#
_entry.id   8a903ddc68846478621a76a0c0ceb8f3
#
_cell.length_a   1.000
_cell.length_b   1.000
_cell.length_c   1.000
_cell.angle_alpha   90.00
_cell.angle_beta   90.00
_cell.angle_gamma   90.00
#
_symmetry.space_group_name_H-M   'P 1'
#
loop_
_entity.id
_entity.type
_entity.pdbx_description
1 polymer ?
#
loop_
_entity_poly.entity_id
_entity_poly.type
_entity_poly.pdbx_seq_one_letter_code
_entity_poly.pdbx_strand_id
1 'polypeptide(L)'
;HTVRKATQGLADYVKSLGKEAIHRGVVISYDTRRKSYDFAYNAAVVLASNGIKTYLFTKEHPVPMLSYATRRLKACAGIMITASHNPKEYNGYKVYGADGAQMDPAATAKVVEYINAVGSPLSDKIRFDENVAKRIVLVSKKLDNSYYKTILKLALSSKEVKKVGKTIKLVYTPVHGSGYVP
;
A
#
# COMPACT_ATOMS: atom_id res chain seq x y z
N HIS A 1 -8.95 14.09 -7.00
CA HIS A 1 -10.25 14.05 -6.27
C HIS A 1 -10.77 12.63 -6.10
N THR A 2 -10.78 11.78 -7.14
CA THR A 2 -11.30 10.39 -7.06
C THR A 2 -10.61 9.56 -5.99
N VAL A 3 -9.26 9.62 -5.90
CA VAL A 3 -8.50 8.92 -4.85
C VAL A 3 -8.89 9.40 -3.46
N ARG A 4 -9.07 10.71 -3.28
CA ARG A 4 -9.50 11.27 -1.98
C ARG A 4 -10.89 10.75 -1.59
N LYS A 5 -11.84 10.72 -2.54
CA LYS A 5 -13.18 10.15 -2.31
C LYS A 5 -13.09 8.67 -1.90
N ALA A 6 -12.38 7.85 -2.67
CA ALA A 6 -12.23 6.44 -2.37
C ALA A 6 -11.59 6.22 -0.99
N THR A 7 -10.59 7.03 -0.66
CA THR A 7 -9.91 6.93 0.64
C THR A 7 -10.78 7.43 1.79
N GLN A 8 -11.64 8.45 1.57
CA GLN A 8 -12.60 8.86 2.59
C GLN A 8 -13.59 7.73 2.91
N GLY A 9 -14.12 7.05 1.89
CA GLY A 9 -14.97 5.88 2.11
C GLY A 9 -14.26 4.77 2.88
N LEU A 10 -13.01 4.47 2.52
CA LEU A 10 -12.19 3.52 3.29
C LEU A 10 -11.96 3.99 4.73
N ALA A 11 -11.71 5.27 4.94
CA ALA A 11 -11.55 5.84 6.28
C ALA A 11 -12.80 5.67 7.13
N ASP A 12 -13.97 5.91 6.54
CA ASP A 12 -15.25 5.73 7.23
C ASP A 12 -15.53 4.26 7.54
N TYR A 13 -15.21 3.35 6.63
CA TYR A 13 -15.23 1.91 6.89
C TYR A 13 -14.28 1.53 8.05
N VAL A 14 -13.03 1.98 8.05
CA VAL A 14 -12.08 1.70 9.14
C VAL A 14 -12.59 2.22 10.47
N LYS A 15 -13.19 3.40 10.49
CA LYS A 15 -13.81 3.96 11.71
C LYS A 15 -14.98 3.10 12.22
N SER A 16 -15.78 2.52 11.31
CA SER A 16 -16.87 1.62 11.69
C SER A 16 -16.39 0.32 12.34
N LEU A 17 -15.16 -0.09 12.11
CA LEU A 17 -14.52 -1.24 12.77
C LEU A 17 -14.05 -0.94 14.20
N GLY A 18 -14.12 0.32 14.64
CA GLY A 18 -13.83 0.73 16.01
C GLY A 18 -12.42 1.28 16.25
N LYS A 19 -12.16 1.69 17.49
CA LYS A 19 -10.93 2.40 17.89
C LYS A 19 -9.65 1.60 17.64
N GLU A 20 -9.71 0.28 17.81
CA GLU A 20 -8.55 -0.59 17.58
C GLU A 20 -8.11 -0.54 16.11
N ALA A 21 -9.06 -0.61 15.16
CA ALA A 21 -8.75 -0.51 13.72
C ALA A 21 -8.09 0.83 13.37
N ILE A 22 -8.61 1.93 13.93
CA ILE A 22 -8.03 3.27 13.78
C ILE A 22 -6.58 3.30 14.26
N HIS A 23 -6.31 2.69 15.42
CA HIS A 23 -4.97 2.65 16.03
C HIS A 23 -4.02 1.73 15.26
N ARG A 24 -4.48 0.58 14.78
CA ARG A 24 -3.71 -0.32 13.92
C ARG A 24 -3.33 0.35 12.62
N GLY A 25 -4.24 1.13 12.05
CA GLY A 25 -4.00 2.00 10.91
C GLY A 25 -3.93 1.27 9.57
N VAL A 26 -3.50 2.02 8.55
CA VAL A 26 -3.47 1.58 7.15
C VAL A 26 -2.07 1.79 6.56
N VAL A 27 -1.58 0.80 5.82
CA VAL A 27 -0.30 0.87 5.09
C VAL A 27 -0.56 1.22 3.64
N ILE A 28 0.22 2.14 3.08
CA ILE A 28 0.08 2.58 1.69
C ILE A 28 1.38 2.34 0.96
N SER A 29 1.30 1.64 -0.17
CA SER A 29 2.38 1.43 -1.13
C SER A 29 1.94 1.83 -2.54
N TYR A 30 2.90 2.01 -3.43
CA TYR A 30 2.66 2.44 -4.79
C TYR A 30 3.74 1.88 -5.73
N ASP A 31 3.41 1.80 -7.02
CA ASP A 31 4.31 1.37 -8.08
C ASP A 31 5.00 2.56 -8.78
N THR A 32 5.75 2.27 -9.85
CA THR A 32 6.53 3.24 -10.64
C THR A 32 5.72 4.10 -11.60
N ARG A 33 4.40 3.94 -11.66
CA ARG A 33 3.52 4.68 -12.59
C ARG A 33 3.51 6.17 -12.29
N ARG A 34 3.29 6.96 -13.35
CA ARG A 34 3.10 8.41 -13.20
C ARG A 34 1.99 8.68 -12.18
N LYS A 35 2.25 9.64 -11.29
CA LYS A 35 1.31 10.06 -10.24
C LYS A 35 1.03 9.02 -9.14
N SER A 36 1.66 7.84 -9.16
CA SER A 36 1.43 6.84 -8.10
C SER A 36 1.79 7.38 -6.72
N TYR A 37 2.92 8.08 -6.59
CA TYR A 37 3.28 8.75 -5.34
C TYR A 37 2.26 9.83 -4.94
N ASP A 38 1.86 10.71 -5.88
CA ASP A 38 0.89 11.77 -5.58
C ASP A 38 -0.43 11.19 -5.08
N PHE A 39 -0.89 10.09 -5.68
CA PHE A 39 -2.11 9.41 -5.26
C PHE A 39 -1.95 8.74 -3.89
N ALA A 40 -0.82 8.08 -3.64
CA ALA A 40 -0.50 7.48 -2.35
C ALA A 40 -0.42 8.54 -1.25
N TYR A 41 0.24 9.67 -1.50
CA TYR A 41 0.32 10.79 -0.58
C TYR A 41 -1.06 11.39 -0.28
N ASN A 42 -1.89 11.62 -1.31
CA ASN A 42 -3.26 12.11 -1.10
C ASN A 42 -4.09 11.13 -0.25
N ALA A 43 -3.96 9.83 -0.49
CA ALA A 43 -4.60 8.82 0.35
C ALA A 43 -4.09 8.88 1.80
N ALA A 44 -2.79 9.03 2.00
CA ALA A 44 -2.19 9.14 3.33
C ALA A 44 -2.70 10.37 4.10
N VAL A 45 -2.81 11.53 3.44
CA VAL A 45 -3.33 12.75 4.05
C VAL A 45 -4.80 12.57 4.45
N VAL A 46 -5.65 11.99 3.59
CA VAL A 46 -7.06 11.72 3.92
C VAL A 46 -7.18 10.82 5.15
N LEU A 47 -6.46 9.72 5.21
CA LEU A 47 -6.48 8.82 6.38
C LEU A 47 -6.03 9.53 7.65
N ALA A 48 -4.91 10.25 7.59
CA ALA A 48 -4.38 10.99 8.73
C ALA A 48 -5.33 12.11 9.19
N SER A 49 -6.01 12.81 8.26
CA SER A 49 -7.04 13.81 8.55
C SER A 49 -8.27 13.21 9.23
N ASN A 50 -8.53 11.92 9.02
CA ASN A 50 -9.57 11.17 9.72
C ASN A 50 -9.11 10.57 11.06
N GLY A 51 -7.88 10.88 11.51
CA GLY A 51 -7.33 10.39 12.77
C GLY A 51 -6.83 8.94 12.72
N ILE A 52 -6.77 8.33 11.53
CA ILE A 52 -6.33 6.96 11.33
C ILE A 52 -4.79 6.94 11.26
N LYS A 53 -4.16 6.05 12.02
CA LYS A 53 -2.72 5.83 11.92
C LYS A 53 -2.34 5.41 10.51
N THR A 54 -1.40 6.11 9.92
CA THR A 54 -1.11 5.95 8.49
C THR A 54 0.37 5.69 8.29
N TYR A 55 0.69 4.65 7.52
CA TYR A 55 2.05 4.30 7.13
C TYR A 55 2.19 4.46 5.62
N LEU A 56 3.19 5.20 5.18
CA LEU A 56 3.46 5.44 3.76
C LEU A 56 4.86 4.96 3.39
N PHE A 57 4.97 4.13 2.37
CA PHE A 57 6.25 3.77 1.79
C PHE A 57 6.92 5.00 1.15
N THR A 58 8.23 5.13 1.33
CA THR A 58 9.01 6.28 0.84
C THR A 58 9.46 6.13 -0.61
N LYS A 59 9.37 4.91 -1.15
CA LYS A 59 9.73 4.55 -2.52
C LYS A 59 8.73 3.54 -3.09
N GLU A 60 8.83 3.31 -4.38
CA GLU A 60 8.06 2.31 -5.10
C GLU A 60 8.37 0.91 -4.59
N HIS A 61 7.33 0.13 -4.31
CA HIS A 61 7.47 -1.24 -3.85
C HIS A 61 6.42 -2.15 -4.50
N PRO A 62 6.75 -3.42 -4.73
CA PRO A 62 5.80 -4.37 -5.31
C PRO A 62 4.74 -4.81 -4.28
N VAL A 63 3.60 -5.30 -4.79
CA VAL A 63 2.47 -5.77 -3.98
C VAL A 63 2.86 -6.73 -2.83
N PRO A 64 3.76 -7.71 -3.02
CA PRO A 64 4.16 -8.60 -1.92
C PRO A 64 4.76 -7.87 -0.72
N MET A 65 5.43 -6.74 -0.93
CA MET A 65 5.97 -5.94 0.17
C MET A 65 4.87 -5.19 0.93
N LEU A 66 3.81 -4.71 0.24
CA LEU A 66 2.63 -4.19 0.93
C LEU A 66 1.96 -5.26 1.80
N SER A 67 1.72 -6.45 1.23
CA SER A 67 1.14 -7.59 1.95
C SER A 67 1.94 -7.94 3.21
N TYR A 68 3.26 -8.03 3.08
CA TYR A 68 4.16 -8.27 4.20
C TYR A 68 4.08 -7.15 5.24
N ALA A 69 4.13 -5.89 4.80
CA ALA A 69 4.08 -4.72 5.67
C ALA A 69 2.78 -4.65 6.47
N THR A 70 1.64 -4.89 5.82
CA THR A 70 0.31 -4.90 6.46
C THR A 70 0.28 -5.88 7.63
N ARG A 71 0.74 -7.11 7.41
CA ARG A 71 0.83 -8.13 8.47
C ARG A 71 1.89 -7.81 9.53
N ARG A 72 3.06 -7.38 9.11
CA ARG A 72 4.20 -7.11 10.01
C ARG A 72 3.95 -5.94 10.96
N LEU A 73 3.26 -4.91 10.48
CA LEU A 73 2.84 -3.74 11.26
C LEU A 73 1.51 -3.96 11.98
N LYS A 74 0.86 -5.12 11.78
CA LYS A 74 -0.47 -5.45 12.30
C LYS A 74 -1.52 -4.41 11.90
N ALA A 75 -1.35 -3.77 10.73
CA ALA A 75 -2.31 -2.80 10.22
C ALA A 75 -3.68 -3.45 9.96
N CYS A 76 -4.74 -2.65 9.98
CA CYS A 76 -6.10 -3.16 9.72
C CYS A 76 -6.40 -3.28 8.23
N ALA A 77 -5.67 -2.54 7.39
CA ALA A 77 -5.79 -2.58 5.94
C ALA A 77 -4.50 -2.13 5.24
N GLY A 78 -4.42 -2.39 3.94
CA GLY A 78 -3.39 -1.88 3.05
C GLY A 78 -3.98 -1.24 1.81
N ILE A 79 -3.29 -0.27 1.23
CA ILE A 79 -3.63 0.36 -0.05
C ILE A 79 -2.46 0.17 -1.00
N MET A 80 -2.73 -0.33 -2.20
CA MET A 80 -1.77 -0.37 -3.30
C MET A 80 -2.23 0.53 -4.44
N ILE A 81 -1.42 1.53 -4.75
CA ILE A 81 -1.64 2.39 -5.92
C ILE A 81 -0.92 1.77 -7.10
N THR A 82 -1.68 1.11 -7.97
CA THR A 82 -1.17 0.39 -9.14
C THR A 82 -2.29 0.00 -10.09
N ALA A 83 -2.02 0.02 -11.39
CA ALA A 83 -2.89 -0.59 -12.39
C ALA A 83 -2.33 -1.94 -12.90
N SER A 84 -1.45 -2.59 -12.12
CA SER A 84 -0.89 -3.92 -12.46
C SER A 84 -0.15 -3.90 -13.82
N HIS A 85 -0.65 -4.64 -14.80
CA HIS A 85 -0.10 -4.78 -16.16
C HIS A 85 -0.83 -3.93 -17.22
N ASN A 86 -1.78 -3.11 -16.81
CA ASN A 86 -2.48 -2.22 -17.74
C ASN A 86 -1.51 -1.17 -18.34
N PRO A 87 -1.83 -0.60 -19.53
CA PRO A 87 -1.03 0.45 -20.17
C PRO A 87 -0.65 1.59 -19.21
N LYS A 88 0.43 2.29 -19.53
CA LYS A 88 1.07 3.30 -18.64
C LYS A 88 0.17 4.48 -18.29
N GLU A 89 -0.87 4.73 -19.08
CA GLU A 89 -1.84 5.82 -18.89
C GLU A 89 -2.79 5.56 -17.73
N TYR A 90 -2.96 4.29 -17.36
CA TYR A 90 -3.84 3.88 -16.26
C TYR A 90 -3.12 3.90 -14.93
N ASN A 91 -3.89 4.17 -13.88
CA ASN A 91 -3.51 3.89 -12.51
C ASN A 91 -4.72 3.28 -11.78
N GLY A 92 -4.52 2.75 -10.58
CA GLY A 92 -5.58 2.07 -9.86
C GLY A 92 -5.40 2.15 -8.35
N TYR A 93 -6.45 1.78 -7.65
CA TYR A 93 -6.55 1.81 -6.20
C TYR A 93 -7.05 0.44 -5.72
N LYS A 94 -6.20 -0.32 -5.06
CA LYS A 94 -6.53 -1.65 -4.55
C LYS A 94 -6.45 -1.66 -3.03
N VAL A 95 -7.44 -2.28 -2.38
CA VAL A 95 -7.48 -2.41 -0.92
C VAL A 95 -7.17 -3.83 -0.51
N TYR A 96 -6.39 -3.96 0.56
CA TYR A 96 -5.93 -5.21 1.15
C TYR A 96 -6.45 -5.30 2.59
N GLY A 97 -6.81 -6.50 3.02
CA GLY A 97 -7.23 -6.79 4.39
C GLY A 97 -6.06 -6.89 5.36
N ALA A 98 -6.38 -7.07 6.63
CA ALA A 98 -5.39 -7.21 7.71
C ALA A 98 -4.51 -8.47 7.56
N ASP A 99 -4.97 -9.47 6.83
CA ASP A 99 -4.25 -10.68 6.46
C ASP A 99 -3.20 -10.46 5.36
N GLY A 100 -3.19 -9.27 4.75
CA GLY A 100 -2.31 -8.92 3.65
C GLY A 100 -2.76 -9.44 2.28
N ALA A 101 -3.93 -10.06 2.17
CA ALA A 101 -4.56 -10.41 0.90
C ALA A 101 -5.40 -9.26 0.36
N GLN A 102 -5.65 -9.24 -0.95
CA GLN A 102 -6.62 -8.31 -1.52
C GLN A 102 -7.97 -8.55 -0.87
N MET A 103 -8.65 -7.47 -0.49
CA MET A 103 -9.90 -7.53 0.28
C MET A 103 -10.95 -8.39 -0.45
N ASP A 104 -11.61 -9.26 0.28
CA ASP A 104 -12.65 -10.14 -0.26
C ASP A 104 -13.87 -9.36 -0.78
N PRO A 105 -14.72 -9.99 -1.62
CA PRO A 105 -15.87 -9.32 -2.21
C PRO A 105 -16.85 -8.72 -1.20
N ALA A 106 -17.10 -9.40 -0.08
CA ALA A 106 -18.06 -8.93 0.91
C ALA A 106 -17.56 -7.69 1.65
N ALA A 107 -16.30 -7.69 2.08
CA ALA A 107 -15.66 -6.52 2.68
C ALA A 107 -15.50 -5.38 1.66
N THR A 108 -15.18 -5.70 0.41
CA THR A 108 -15.10 -4.72 -0.68
C THR A 108 -16.45 -4.04 -0.91
N ALA A 109 -17.56 -4.79 -0.93
CA ALA A 109 -18.91 -4.22 -1.08
C ALA A 109 -19.21 -3.20 0.01
N LYS A 110 -18.87 -3.49 1.26
CA LYS A 110 -19.02 -2.52 2.37
C LYS A 110 -18.20 -1.26 2.16
N VAL A 111 -16.94 -1.39 1.74
CA VAL A 111 -16.10 -0.21 1.43
C VAL A 111 -16.72 0.61 0.31
N VAL A 112 -17.28 -0.03 -0.73
CA VAL A 112 -17.96 0.66 -1.84
C VAL A 112 -19.21 1.41 -1.35
N GLU A 113 -19.98 0.85 -0.43
CA GLU A 113 -21.12 1.54 0.20
C GLU A 113 -20.66 2.86 0.86
N TYR A 114 -19.60 2.82 1.66
CA TYR A 114 -19.02 4.01 2.28
C TYR A 114 -18.49 5.01 1.23
N ILE A 115 -17.84 4.54 0.16
CA ILE A 115 -17.38 5.41 -0.94
C ILE A 115 -18.57 6.12 -1.62
N ASN A 116 -19.67 5.40 -1.83
CA ASN A 116 -20.89 5.96 -2.43
C ASN A 116 -21.55 6.99 -1.50
N ALA A 117 -21.56 6.75 -0.19
CA ALA A 117 -22.08 7.67 0.80
C ALA A 117 -21.31 9.00 0.90
N VAL A 118 -20.05 9.06 0.45
CA VAL A 118 -19.32 10.33 0.30
C VAL A 118 -19.96 11.23 -0.74
N GLY A 119 -20.56 10.66 -1.79
CA GLY A 119 -21.19 11.40 -2.89
C GLY A 119 -20.19 11.90 -3.92
N SER A 120 -20.10 13.20 -4.13
CA SER A 120 -19.20 13.82 -5.10
C SER A 120 -17.73 13.66 -4.72
N PRO A 121 -16.80 13.52 -5.69
CA PRO A 121 -15.35 13.62 -5.43
C PRO A 121 -14.90 15.01 -4.93
N LEU A 122 -15.77 16.01 -4.99
CA LEU A 122 -15.56 17.37 -4.48
C LEU A 122 -16.36 17.63 -3.19
N SER A 123 -16.88 16.58 -2.55
CA SER A 123 -17.67 16.69 -1.34
C SER A 123 -16.86 17.27 -0.18
N ASP A 124 -17.48 18.12 0.62
CA ASP A 124 -17.00 18.65 1.90
C ASP A 124 -16.85 17.57 2.98
N LYS A 125 -17.47 16.41 2.78
CA LYS A 125 -17.25 15.23 3.64
C LYS A 125 -15.83 14.69 3.57
N ILE A 126 -15.07 15.01 2.51
CA ILE A 126 -13.70 14.55 2.34
C ILE A 126 -12.77 15.39 3.22
N ARG A 127 -12.24 14.78 4.26
CA ARG A 127 -11.26 15.41 5.14
C ARG A 127 -9.88 15.38 4.51
N PHE A 128 -9.34 16.54 4.19
CA PHE A 128 -8.02 16.70 3.61
C PHE A 128 -7.33 17.94 4.17
N ASP A 129 -6.50 17.73 5.17
CA ASP A 129 -5.68 18.78 5.81
C ASP A 129 -4.20 18.39 5.72
N GLU A 130 -3.43 19.12 4.94
CA GLU A 130 -2.00 18.87 4.77
C GLU A 130 -1.16 19.10 6.03
N ASN A 131 -1.66 19.87 6.99
CA ASN A 131 -0.97 20.08 8.27
C ASN A 131 -0.82 18.78 9.08
N VAL A 132 -1.65 17.78 8.84
CA VAL A 132 -1.54 16.47 9.49
C VAL A 132 -0.48 15.56 8.87
N ALA A 133 0.13 15.94 7.73
CA ALA A 133 1.12 15.11 7.04
C ALA A 133 2.29 14.70 7.95
N LYS A 134 2.66 15.54 8.92
CA LYS A 134 3.66 15.23 9.94
C LYS A 134 3.30 14.01 10.83
N ARG A 135 2.05 13.58 10.84
CA ARG A 135 1.57 12.39 11.58
C ARG A 135 1.69 11.11 10.78
N ILE A 136 1.99 11.19 9.48
CA ILE A 136 2.18 10.04 8.61
C ILE A 136 3.51 9.40 8.96
N VAL A 137 3.47 8.11 9.29
CA VAL A 137 4.66 7.32 9.61
C VAL A 137 5.28 6.83 8.30
N LEU A 138 6.48 7.31 8.00
CA LEU A 138 7.22 6.82 6.83
C LEU A 138 7.79 5.44 7.09
N VAL A 139 7.51 4.51 6.19
CA VAL A 139 8.02 3.14 6.27
C VAL A 139 9.52 3.14 5.99
N SER A 140 10.29 2.63 6.96
CA SER A 140 11.75 2.67 6.89
C SER A 140 12.35 1.46 6.17
N LYS A 141 13.59 1.60 5.69
CA LYS A 141 14.41 0.50 5.15
C LYS A 141 14.52 -0.72 6.09
N LYS A 142 14.27 -0.54 7.38
CA LYS A 142 14.27 -1.65 8.34
C LYS A 142 13.19 -2.69 8.01
N LEU A 143 12.03 -2.23 7.51
CA LEU A 143 10.97 -3.13 7.06
C LEU A 143 11.38 -3.85 5.77
N ASP A 144 11.98 -3.15 4.80
CA ASP A 144 12.48 -3.74 3.56
C ASP A 144 13.48 -4.85 3.87
N ASN A 145 14.46 -4.56 4.71
CA ASN A 145 15.46 -5.54 5.14
C ASN A 145 14.83 -6.75 5.85
N SER A 146 13.75 -6.54 6.61
CA SER A 146 13.01 -7.64 7.24
C SER A 146 12.30 -8.51 6.20
N TYR A 147 11.73 -7.90 5.16
CA TYR A 147 11.12 -8.62 4.04
C TYR A 147 12.18 -9.45 3.30
N TYR A 148 13.30 -8.86 2.90
CA TYR A 148 14.36 -9.57 2.18
C TYR A 148 14.92 -10.76 2.97
N LYS A 149 15.15 -10.58 4.27
CA LYS A 149 15.55 -11.68 5.15
C LYS A 149 14.54 -12.82 5.18
N THR A 150 13.23 -12.49 5.13
CA THR A 150 12.17 -13.48 5.10
C THR A 150 12.17 -14.24 3.77
N ILE A 151 12.29 -13.54 2.63
CA ILE A 151 12.34 -14.16 1.30
C ILE A 151 13.57 -15.04 1.15
N LEU A 152 14.73 -14.58 1.59
CA LEU A 152 15.98 -15.36 1.51
C LEU A 152 15.91 -16.67 2.31
N LYS A 153 15.15 -16.73 3.39
CA LYS A 153 14.93 -17.98 4.15
C LYS A 153 14.08 -19.00 3.40
N LEU A 154 13.32 -18.58 2.40
CA LEU A 154 12.52 -19.48 1.55
C LEU A 154 13.32 -20.10 0.40
N ALA A 155 14.57 -19.67 0.20
CA ALA A 155 15.43 -20.22 -0.84
C ALA A 155 15.81 -21.68 -0.53
N LEU A 156 15.37 -22.61 -1.38
CA LEU A 156 15.57 -24.06 -1.20
C LEU A 156 16.97 -24.52 -1.59
N SER A 157 17.61 -23.86 -2.56
CA SER A 157 18.82 -24.32 -3.25
C SER A 157 20.03 -23.42 -2.99
N SER A 158 20.20 -22.94 -1.76
CA SER A 158 21.28 -21.98 -1.44
C SER A 158 22.70 -22.54 -1.65
N LYS A 159 22.88 -23.85 -1.53
CA LYS A 159 24.20 -24.52 -1.80
C LYS A 159 24.52 -24.49 -3.30
N GLU A 160 23.54 -24.84 -4.13
CA GLU A 160 23.66 -24.87 -5.59
C GLU A 160 23.87 -23.44 -6.13
N VAL A 161 23.13 -22.46 -5.63
CA VAL A 161 23.31 -21.05 -5.96
C VAL A 161 24.76 -20.59 -5.64
N LYS A 162 25.30 -20.94 -4.48
CA LYS A 162 26.68 -20.61 -4.14
C LYS A 162 27.69 -21.29 -5.07
N LYS A 163 27.41 -22.53 -5.49
CA LYS A 163 28.27 -23.27 -6.40
C LYS A 163 28.34 -22.63 -7.78
N VAL A 164 27.21 -22.31 -8.37
CA VAL A 164 27.14 -21.73 -9.73
C VAL A 164 27.32 -20.21 -9.75
N GLY A 165 27.13 -19.52 -8.64
CA GLY A 165 27.17 -18.06 -8.56
C GLY A 165 28.54 -17.44 -8.95
N LYS A 166 29.61 -18.23 -8.99
CA LYS A 166 30.94 -17.79 -9.45
C LYS A 166 31.10 -17.84 -10.97
N THR A 167 30.29 -18.64 -11.65
CA THR A 167 30.39 -18.90 -13.09
C THR A 167 29.23 -18.36 -13.90
N ILE A 168 28.06 -18.24 -13.29
CA ILE A 168 26.86 -17.72 -13.96
C ILE A 168 27.03 -16.23 -14.25
N LYS A 169 26.66 -15.85 -15.48
CA LYS A 169 26.54 -14.44 -15.87
C LYS A 169 25.06 -14.09 -15.89
N LEU A 170 24.63 -13.15 -15.05
CA LEU A 170 23.25 -12.73 -14.92
C LEU A 170 23.14 -11.25 -15.30
N VAL A 171 22.22 -10.95 -16.22
CA VAL A 171 21.78 -9.58 -16.51
C VAL A 171 20.35 -9.47 -15.98
N TYR A 172 20.16 -8.57 -15.05
CA TYR A 172 18.84 -8.28 -14.49
C TYR A 172 18.40 -6.87 -14.85
N THR A 173 17.18 -6.73 -15.31
CA THR A 173 16.53 -5.44 -15.48
C THR A 173 15.05 -5.54 -15.10
N PRO A 174 14.55 -4.66 -14.21
CA PRO A 174 13.12 -4.57 -13.93
C PRO A 174 12.37 -3.81 -15.04
N VAL A 175 13.08 -3.29 -16.04
CA VAL A 175 12.54 -2.35 -17.05
C VAL A 175 11.88 -1.17 -16.33
N HIS A 176 10.55 -1.07 -16.33
CA HIS A 176 9.77 -0.04 -15.61
C HIS A 176 9.03 -0.60 -14.38
N GLY A 177 9.32 -1.82 -13.99
CA GLY A 177 8.67 -2.49 -12.85
C GLY A 177 9.19 -2.01 -11.50
N SER A 178 8.42 -2.28 -10.46
CA SER A 178 8.75 -1.91 -9.07
C SER A 178 9.81 -2.80 -8.41
N GLY A 179 10.44 -3.70 -9.16
CA GLY A 179 11.55 -4.54 -8.71
C GLY A 179 12.93 -3.87 -8.76
N TYR A 180 13.02 -2.56 -9.03
CA TYR A 180 14.29 -1.83 -9.09
C TYR A 180 14.91 -1.64 -7.70
N VAL A 181 14.11 -1.29 -6.71
CA VAL A 181 14.58 -1.08 -5.33
C VAL A 181 14.77 -2.41 -4.59
N PRO A 182 13.81 -3.34 -4.65
CA PRO A 182 13.99 -4.67 -4.07
C PRO A 182 15.02 -5.51 -4.80
#